data_b414e8e777f63a08137569dab6608534
#
_entry.id   b414e8e777f63a08137569dab6608534
#
_cell.length_a   1.000
_cell.length_b   1.000
_cell.length_c   1.000
_cell.angle_alpha   90.00
_cell.angle_beta   90.00
_cell.angle_gamma   90.00
#
_symmetry.space_group_name_H-M   'P 1'
#
loop_
_entity.id
_entity.type
_entity.pdbx_description
1 polymer ?
#
loop_
_entity_poly.entity_id
_entity_poly.type
_entity_poly.pdbx_seq_one_letter_code
_entity_poly.pdbx_strand_id
1 'polypeptide(L)'
;MSNPQQKITPQIIYSGFKRLLPLSVFIIVFGLAFGLAASQSGLDNNSALAMSASVFAGASQFATLELWSAQMSLVPVIITVFAINARHLLMGASLYPHLAHLTKAKRYGALLLGSDANWAMSLQAINKGNQGLGLLIGGGIALWLFWVLGTLLGLYFGSAIKDPFSLG
;
A
#
# COMPACT_ATOMS: atom_id res chain seq x y z
N MET A 1 31.34 -1.07 9.08
CA MET A 1 30.78 -1.79 10.25
C MET A 1 29.29 -1.92 10.03
N SER A 2 28.75 -3.12 9.81
CA SER A 2 27.31 -3.33 9.65
C SER A 2 26.63 -3.13 11.00
N ASN A 3 25.80 -2.12 11.12
CA ASN A 3 24.99 -1.90 12.32
C ASN A 3 24.11 -3.13 12.58
N PRO A 4 24.26 -3.84 13.71
CA PRO A 4 23.51 -5.06 13.99
C PRO A 4 21.98 -4.86 14.02
N GLN A 5 21.52 -3.61 14.08
CA GLN A 5 20.11 -3.24 14.07
C GLN A 5 19.45 -3.31 12.68
N GLN A 6 20.22 -3.58 11.63
CA GLN A 6 19.72 -3.59 10.24
C GLN A 6 19.53 -5.00 9.65
N LYS A 7 19.67 -6.05 10.46
CA LYS A 7 19.40 -7.43 10.00
C LYS A 7 17.89 -7.65 9.90
N ILE A 8 17.43 -8.04 8.70
CA ILE A 8 16.05 -8.47 8.48
C ILE A 8 15.93 -9.92 8.96
N THR A 9 15.22 -10.12 10.06
CA THR A 9 14.89 -11.45 10.60
C THR A 9 13.38 -11.63 10.68
N PRO A 10 12.84 -12.86 10.65
CA PRO A 10 11.41 -13.11 10.80
C PRO A 10 10.80 -12.46 12.05
N GLN A 11 11.55 -12.45 13.16
CA GLN A 11 11.12 -11.86 14.43
C GLN A 11 10.94 -10.34 14.31
N ILE A 12 11.84 -9.66 13.59
CA ILE A 12 11.77 -8.21 13.38
C ILE A 12 10.60 -7.87 12.47
N ILE A 13 10.36 -8.65 11.41
CA ILE A 13 9.21 -8.52 10.52
C ILE A 13 7.92 -8.68 11.32
N TYR A 14 7.82 -9.74 12.11
CA TYR A 14 6.63 -10.01 12.94
C TYR A 14 6.38 -8.91 13.98
N SER A 15 7.43 -8.39 14.59
CA SER A 15 7.33 -7.25 15.51
C SER A 15 6.82 -6.00 14.78
N GLY A 16 7.34 -5.72 13.58
CA GLY A 16 6.87 -4.61 12.76
C GLY A 16 5.41 -4.76 12.34
N PHE A 17 5.01 -5.97 11.93
CA PHE A 17 3.63 -6.31 11.61
C PHE A 17 2.69 -6.00 12.78
N LYS A 18 2.97 -6.56 13.97
CA LYS A 18 2.16 -6.32 15.18
C LYS A 18 2.06 -4.84 15.55
N ARG A 19 3.16 -4.10 15.39
CA ARG A 19 3.20 -2.70 15.77
C ARG A 19 2.34 -1.81 14.88
N LEU A 20 2.14 -2.19 13.63
CA LEU A 20 1.28 -1.44 12.71
C LEU A 20 -0.16 -1.99 12.64
N LEU A 21 -0.49 -3.08 13.31
CA LEU A 21 -1.86 -3.61 13.35
C LEU A 21 -2.91 -2.55 13.71
N PRO A 22 -2.74 -1.73 14.76
CA PRO A 22 -3.75 -0.73 15.08
C PRO A 22 -4.01 0.26 13.95
N LEU A 23 -2.94 0.70 13.26
CA LEU A 23 -3.06 1.57 12.10
C LEU A 23 -3.70 0.83 10.91
N SER A 24 -3.37 -0.45 10.73
CA SER A 24 -3.90 -1.28 9.64
C SER A 24 -5.42 -1.44 9.72
N VAL A 25 -5.99 -1.48 10.93
CA VAL A 25 -7.46 -1.51 11.11
C VAL A 25 -8.12 -0.26 10.51
N PHE A 26 -7.53 0.91 10.66
CA PHE A 26 -8.03 2.13 10.01
C PHE A 26 -7.88 2.08 8.49
N ILE A 27 -6.85 1.41 7.97
CA ILE A 27 -6.63 1.24 6.53
C ILE A 27 -7.75 0.41 5.86
N ILE A 28 -8.41 -0.50 6.58
CA ILE A 28 -9.59 -1.22 6.07
C ILE A 28 -10.65 -0.24 5.56
N VAL A 29 -10.92 0.83 6.30
CA VAL A 29 -11.95 1.81 5.95
C VAL A 29 -11.63 2.48 4.60
N PHE A 30 -10.37 2.85 4.39
CA PHE A 30 -9.94 3.43 3.12
C PHE A 30 -9.98 2.41 1.97
N GLY A 31 -9.56 1.16 2.22
CA GLY A 31 -9.68 0.09 1.25
C GLY A 31 -11.13 -0.20 0.87
N LEU A 32 -12.04 -0.21 1.86
CA LEU A 32 -13.47 -0.37 1.66
C LEU A 32 -14.04 0.78 0.80
N ALA A 33 -13.68 2.02 1.11
CA ALA A 33 -14.07 3.18 0.31
C ALA A 33 -13.56 3.06 -1.14
N PHE A 34 -12.32 2.60 -1.35
CA PHE A 34 -11.79 2.33 -2.69
C PHE A 34 -12.59 1.26 -3.42
N GLY A 35 -12.90 0.12 -2.77
CA GLY A 35 -13.68 -0.95 -3.38
C GLY A 35 -15.08 -0.52 -3.77
N LEU A 36 -15.76 0.25 -2.91
CA LEU A 36 -17.06 0.87 -3.22
C LEU A 36 -16.97 1.82 -4.42
N ALA A 37 -15.99 2.73 -4.42
CA ALA A 37 -15.79 3.68 -5.50
C ALA A 37 -15.47 2.98 -6.83
N ALA A 38 -14.63 1.94 -6.80
CA ALA A 38 -14.30 1.13 -7.97
C ALA A 38 -15.54 0.45 -8.57
N SER A 39 -16.37 -0.14 -7.71
CA SER A 39 -17.66 -0.73 -8.12
C SER A 39 -18.57 0.32 -8.77
N GLN A 40 -18.68 1.52 -8.18
CA GLN A 40 -19.52 2.60 -8.70
C GLN A 40 -19.02 3.17 -10.02
N SER A 41 -17.69 3.23 -10.22
CA SER A 41 -17.07 3.70 -11.45
C SER A 41 -17.19 2.72 -12.63
N GLY A 42 -17.77 1.53 -12.40
CA GLY A 42 -17.88 0.49 -13.45
C GLY A 42 -16.58 -0.28 -13.69
N LEU A 43 -15.57 -0.13 -12.85
CA LEU A 43 -14.38 -0.98 -12.88
C LEU A 43 -14.79 -2.39 -12.44
N ASP A 44 -14.41 -3.41 -13.22
CA ASP A 44 -14.73 -4.79 -12.86
C ASP A 44 -13.99 -5.22 -11.58
N ASN A 45 -14.60 -6.13 -10.83
CA ASN A 45 -14.13 -6.53 -9.51
C ASN A 45 -12.70 -7.13 -9.55
N ASN A 46 -12.38 -7.90 -10.59
CA ASN A 46 -11.06 -8.52 -10.71
C ASN A 46 -9.98 -7.48 -11.00
N SER A 47 -10.26 -6.51 -11.88
CA SER A 47 -9.36 -5.40 -12.16
C SER A 47 -9.15 -4.50 -10.95
N ALA A 48 -10.21 -4.19 -10.20
CA ALA A 48 -10.11 -3.42 -8.96
C ALA A 48 -9.28 -4.14 -7.90
N LEU A 49 -9.48 -5.45 -7.75
CA LEU A 49 -8.70 -6.27 -6.82
C LEU A 49 -7.24 -6.40 -7.25
N ALA A 50 -6.99 -6.66 -8.54
CA ALA A 50 -5.65 -6.74 -9.09
C ALA A 50 -4.90 -5.41 -8.91
N MET A 51 -5.56 -4.29 -9.17
CA MET A 51 -5.03 -2.95 -8.93
C MET A 51 -4.70 -2.73 -7.45
N SER A 52 -5.59 -3.15 -6.54
CA SER A 52 -5.40 -3.01 -5.09
C SER A 52 -4.25 -3.87 -4.57
N ALA A 53 -4.07 -5.08 -5.11
CA ALA A 53 -3.04 -6.01 -4.69
C ALA A 53 -1.66 -5.67 -5.27
N SER A 54 -1.59 -5.14 -6.49
CA SER A 54 -0.33 -4.88 -7.20
C SER A 54 0.18 -3.45 -7.03
N VAL A 55 -0.71 -2.47 -6.81
CA VAL A 55 -0.38 -1.05 -6.69
C VAL A 55 -0.71 -0.57 -5.28
N PHE A 56 0.25 -0.64 -4.37
CA PHE A 56 0.06 -0.20 -2.98
C PHE A 56 0.20 1.33 -2.86
N ALA A 57 -0.68 2.08 -3.53
CA ALA A 57 -0.67 3.53 -3.61
C ALA A 57 -2.10 4.10 -3.68
N GLY A 58 -2.81 4.09 -2.56
CA GLY A 58 -4.23 4.46 -2.47
C GLY A 58 -4.59 5.79 -3.14
N ALA A 59 -3.80 6.85 -2.93
CA ALA A 59 -4.06 8.14 -3.54
C ALA A 59 -4.10 8.09 -5.08
N SER A 60 -3.15 7.38 -5.72
CA SER A 60 -3.15 7.23 -7.18
C SER A 60 -4.26 6.30 -7.67
N GLN A 61 -4.67 5.32 -6.86
CA GLN A 61 -5.80 4.45 -7.18
C GLN A 61 -7.11 5.25 -7.22
N PHE A 62 -7.40 6.10 -6.22
CA PHE A 62 -8.55 7.00 -6.24
C PHE A 62 -8.49 7.98 -7.41
N ALA A 63 -7.35 8.62 -7.65
CA ALA A 63 -7.19 9.52 -8.79
C ALA A 63 -7.40 8.83 -10.14
N THR A 64 -7.05 7.56 -10.26
CA THR A 64 -7.35 6.76 -11.46
C THR A 64 -8.85 6.54 -11.61
N LEU A 65 -9.59 6.28 -10.53
CA LEU A 65 -11.04 6.12 -10.60
C LEU A 65 -11.76 7.40 -11.02
N GLU A 66 -11.28 8.58 -10.58
CA GLU A 66 -11.84 9.88 -11.01
C GLU A 66 -11.69 10.10 -12.52
N LEU A 67 -10.65 9.55 -13.12
CA LEU A 67 -10.39 9.62 -14.56
C LEU A 67 -11.01 8.44 -15.32
N TRP A 68 -11.61 7.46 -14.62
CA TRP A 68 -12.13 6.24 -15.20
C TRP A 68 -13.43 6.51 -15.96
N SER A 69 -13.41 6.28 -17.28
CA SER A 69 -14.58 6.40 -18.15
C SER A 69 -14.41 5.53 -19.39
N ALA A 70 -15.49 5.29 -20.13
CA ALA A 70 -15.46 4.54 -21.38
C ALA A 70 -14.58 5.19 -22.48
N GLN A 71 -14.30 6.50 -22.36
CA GLN A 71 -13.47 7.28 -23.27
C GLN A 71 -12.16 7.74 -22.60
N MET A 72 -11.70 7.01 -21.59
CA MET A 72 -10.52 7.38 -20.82
C MET A 72 -9.27 7.47 -21.71
N SER A 73 -8.57 8.61 -21.64
CA SER A 73 -7.24 8.76 -22.21
C SER A 73 -6.18 8.25 -21.24
N LEU A 74 -5.28 7.39 -21.69
CA LEU A 74 -4.20 6.87 -20.85
C LEU A 74 -3.18 7.93 -20.45
N VAL A 75 -2.98 8.96 -21.26
CA VAL A 75 -1.94 9.98 -21.00
C VAL A 75 -2.21 10.77 -19.71
N PRO A 76 -3.40 11.34 -19.47
CA PRO A 76 -3.72 11.98 -18.18
C PRO A 76 -3.56 11.03 -16.99
N VAL A 77 -3.99 9.77 -17.11
CA VAL A 77 -3.85 8.78 -16.04
C VAL A 77 -2.38 8.55 -15.70
N ILE A 78 -1.54 8.31 -16.71
CA ILE A 78 -0.09 8.09 -16.51
C ILE A 78 0.55 9.31 -15.84
N ILE A 79 0.27 10.53 -16.32
CA ILE A 79 0.82 11.76 -15.76
C ILE A 79 0.38 11.93 -14.30
N THR A 80 -0.91 11.75 -14.02
CA THR A 80 -1.47 11.90 -12.67
C THR A 80 -0.88 10.88 -11.71
N VAL A 81 -0.85 9.60 -12.08
CA VAL A 81 -0.28 8.52 -11.27
C VAL A 81 1.21 8.76 -11.03
N PHE A 82 1.97 9.17 -12.06
CA PHE A 82 3.38 9.50 -11.92
C PHE A 82 3.59 10.68 -10.96
N ALA A 83 2.84 11.77 -11.12
CA ALA A 83 2.95 12.95 -10.27
C ALA A 83 2.66 12.63 -8.79
N ILE A 84 1.58 11.90 -8.51
CA ILE A 84 1.20 11.49 -7.15
C ILE A 84 2.28 10.58 -6.54
N ASN A 85 2.81 9.63 -7.31
CA ASN A 85 3.77 8.64 -6.82
C ASN A 85 5.23 9.13 -6.86
N ALA A 86 5.52 10.29 -7.43
CA ALA A 86 6.87 10.88 -7.43
C ALA A 86 7.46 11.01 -6.01
N ARG A 87 6.62 11.18 -4.98
CA ARG A 87 7.03 11.16 -3.57
C ARG A 87 7.78 9.88 -3.17
N HIS A 88 7.49 8.73 -3.78
CA HIS A 88 8.18 7.48 -3.50
C HIS A 88 9.67 7.52 -3.89
N LEU A 89 10.06 8.39 -4.84
CA LEU A 89 11.47 8.64 -5.17
C LEU A 89 12.21 9.26 -3.97
N LEU A 90 11.59 10.25 -3.32
CA LEU A 90 12.16 10.90 -2.12
C LEU A 90 12.17 9.95 -0.92
N MET A 91 11.09 9.18 -0.73
CA MET A 91 11.03 8.15 0.31
C MET A 91 12.11 7.09 0.10
N GLY A 92 12.27 6.61 -1.13
CA GLY A 92 13.32 5.67 -1.50
C GLY A 92 14.72 6.22 -1.30
N ALA A 93 14.98 7.47 -1.69
CA ALA A 93 16.25 8.14 -1.48
C ALA A 93 16.61 8.26 0.01
N SER A 94 15.63 8.62 0.85
CA SER A 94 15.83 8.73 2.31
C SER A 94 16.09 7.39 2.99
N LEU A 95 15.52 6.29 2.48
CA LEU A 95 15.73 4.93 3.00
C LEU A 95 16.99 4.27 2.43
N TYR A 96 17.49 4.74 1.28
CA TYR A 96 18.59 4.09 0.58
C TYR A 96 19.84 3.82 1.44
N PRO A 97 20.33 4.76 2.29
CA PRO A 97 21.48 4.51 3.15
C PRO A 97 21.29 3.29 4.08
N HIS A 98 20.05 3.02 4.48
CA HIS A 98 19.68 1.93 5.38
C HIS A 98 19.41 0.61 4.64
N LEU A 99 19.18 0.66 3.33
CA LEU A 99 18.88 -0.49 2.47
C LEU A 99 20.08 -0.89 1.58
N ALA A 100 21.10 -0.05 1.46
CA ALA A 100 22.22 -0.23 0.53
C ALA A 100 22.98 -1.55 0.71
N HIS A 101 23.06 -2.06 1.94
CA HIS A 101 23.71 -3.33 2.28
C HIS A 101 22.90 -4.57 1.88
N LEU A 102 21.62 -4.42 1.53
CA LEU A 102 20.77 -5.52 1.09
C LEU A 102 20.99 -5.86 -0.38
N THR A 103 20.73 -7.11 -0.75
CA THR A 103 20.66 -7.49 -2.17
C THR A 103 19.58 -6.68 -2.91
N LYS A 104 19.75 -6.51 -4.22
CA LYS A 104 18.79 -5.75 -5.05
C LYS A 104 17.35 -6.22 -4.84
N ALA A 105 17.10 -7.55 -4.88
CA ALA A 105 15.77 -8.12 -4.70
C ALA A 105 15.15 -7.75 -3.33
N LYS A 106 15.90 -7.88 -2.24
CA LYS A 106 15.43 -7.52 -0.89
C LYS A 106 15.16 -6.02 -0.76
N ARG A 107 16.02 -5.19 -1.38
CA ARG A 107 15.87 -3.73 -1.38
C ARG A 107 14.60 -3.30 -2.08
N TYR A 108 14.38 -3.77 -3.32
CA TYR A 108 13.16 -3.44 -4.07
C TYR A 108 11.91 -4.03 -3.41
N GLY A 109 11.97 -5.29 -2.92
CA GLY A 109 10.86 -5.87 -2.17
C GLY A 109 10.47 -5.07 -0.92
N ALA A 110 11.45 -4.53 -0.19
CA ALA A 110 11.16 -3.65 0.95
C ALA A 110 10.53 -2.31 0.52
N LEU A 111 10.99 -1.74 -0.60
CA LEU A 111 10.45 -0.48 -1.12
C LEU A 111 9.03 -0.64 -1.69
N LEU A 112 8.70 -1.79 -2.30
CA LEU A 112 7.34 -2.09 -2.78
C LEU A 112 6.30 -2.10 -1.66
N LEU A 113 6.70 -2.43 -0.44
CA LEU A 113 5.86 -2.41 0.75
C LEU A 113 5.83 -1.03 1.44
N GLY A 114 6.53 -0.05 0.87
CA GLY A 114 6.61 1.31 1.40
C GLY A 114 5.33 2.10 1.16
N SER A 115 4.74 2.60 2.23
CA SER A 115 3.69 3.64 2.21
C SER A 115 4.15 4.81 3.06
N ASP A 116 3.49 5.96 2.95
CA ASP A 116 3.84 7.15 3.74
C ASP A 116 3.92 6.84 5.24
N ALA A 117 2.99 6.03 5.74
CA ALA A 117 2.87 5.71 7.17
C ALA A 117 4.05 4.85 7.66
N ASN A 118 4.30 3.69 7.05
CA ASN A 118 5.37 2.81 7.50
C ASN A 118 6.76 3.36 7.17
N TRP A 119 6.90 4.15 6.10
CA TRP A 119 8.12 4.90 5.79
C TRP A 119 8.47 5.88 6.91
N ALA A 120 7.53 6.76 7.30
CA ALA A 120 7.76 7.75 8.35
C ALA A 120 8.12 7.11 9.70
N MET A 121 7.36 6.06 10.09
CA MET A 121 7.62 5.31 11.32
C MET A 121 8.96 4.58 11.29
N SER A 122 9.35 4.05 10.12
CA SER A 122 10.63 3.37 9.94
C SER A 122 11.80 4.33 10.08
N LEU A 123 11.76 5.48 9.41
CA LEU A 123 12.81 6.50 9.56
C LEU A 123 12.91 7.02 10.99
N GLN A 124 11.76 7.28 11.64
CA GLN A 124 11.77 7.71 13.03
C GLN A 124 12.42 6.66 13.95
N ALA A 125 12.11 5.37 13.72
CA ALA A 125 12.70 4.29 14.50
C ALA A 125 14.20 4.17 14.25
N ILE A 126 14.65 4.26 13.00
CA ILE A 126 16.07 4.23 12.63
C ILE A 126 16.83 5.39 13.29
N ASN A 127 16.28 6.60 13.21
CA ASN A 127 16.90 7.79 13.80
C ASN A 127 17.03 7.71 15.34
N LYS A 128 16.15 6.93 15.97
CA LYS A 128 16.21 6.61 17.42
C LYS A 128 17.10 5.40 17.74
N GLY A 129 17.82 4.86 16.76
CA GLY A 129 18.67 3.68 16.95
C GLY A 129 17.91 2.35 17.03
N ASN A 130 16.64 2.31 16.64
CA ASN A 130 15.78 1.13 16.68
C ASN A 130 15.71 0.41 15.33
N GLN A 131 15.09 -0.79 15.32
CA GLN A 131 14.96 -1.66 14.14
C GLN A 131 13.85 -1.19 13.19
N GLY A 132 14.10 -0.09 12.46
CA GLY A 132 13.11 0.49 11.54
C GLY A 132 12.76 -0.38 10.34
N LEU A 133 13.68 -1.25 9.86
CA LEU A 133 13.39 -2.13 8.71
C LEU A 133 12.28 -3.15 9.01
N GLY A 134 12.08 -3.53 10.25
CA GLY A 134 10.94 -4.35 10.65
C GLY A 134 9.62 -3.63 10.45
N LEU A 135 9.56 -2.33 10.76
CA LEU A 135 8.38 -1.50 10.53
C LEU A 135 8.12 -1.29 9.03
N LEU A 136 9.18 -1.13 8.22
CA LEU A 136 9.05 -0.97 6.78
C LEU A 136 8.44 -2.23 6.15
N ILE A 137 8.99 -3.40 6.43
CA ILE A 137 8.59 -4.65 5.79
C ILE A 137 7.37 -5.24 6.48
N GLY A 138 7.45 -5.53 7.77
CA GLY A 138 6.36 -6.15 8.53
C GLY A 138 5.13 -5.26 8.64
N GLY A 139 5.36 -3.98 8.90
CA GLY A 139 4.29 -2.99 8.92
C GLY A 139 3.68 -2.78 7.54
N GLY A 140 4.49 -2.75 6.48
CA GLY A 140 4.01 -2.68 5.10
C GLY A 140 3.13 -3.87 4.72
N ILE A 141 3.52 -5.09 5.11
CA ILE A 141 2.69 -6.29 4.92
C ILE A 141 1.33 -6.15 5.64
N ALA A 142 1.33 -5.68 6.90
CA ALA A 142 0.09 -5.48 7.63
C ALA A 142 -0.82 -4.48 6.90
N LEU A 143 -0.32 -3.29 6.58
CA LEU A 143 -1.07 -2.25 5.88
C LEU A 143 -1.60 -2.74 4.53
N TRP A 144 -0.78 -3.45 3.76
CA TRP A 144 -1.17 -4.01 2.46
C TRP A 144 -2.29 -5.05 2.58
N LEU A 145 -2.17 -6.01 3.50
CA LEU A 145 -3.19 -7.03 3.72
C LEU A 145 -4.54 -6.40 4.09
N PHE A 146 -4.53 -5.41 4.98
CA PHE A 146 -5.74 -4.75 5.44
C PHE A 146 -6.33 -3.81 4.37
N TRP A 147 -5.50 -3.22 3.51
CA TRP A 147 -5.94 -2.49 2.33
C TRP A 147 -6.69 -3.41 1.34
N VAL A 148 -6.10 -4.56 0.99
CA VAL A 148 -6.71 -5.53 0.08
C VAL A 148 -7.98 -6.12 0.67
N LEU A 149 -7.98 -6.44 1.97
CA LEU A 149 -9.18 -6.90 2.68
C LEU A 149 -10.29 -5.85 2.64
N GLY A 150 -9.98 -4.59 2.90
CA GLY A 150 -10.93 -3.49 2.79
C GLY A 150 -11.49 -3.37 1.38
N THR A 151 -10.63 -3.46 0.35
CA THR A 151 -11.06 -3.44 -1.05
C THR A 151 -12.05 -4.56 -1.36
N LEU A 152 -11.76 -5.79 -0.92
CA LEU A 152 -12.66 -6.94 -1.10
C LEU A 152 -14.04 -6.68 -0.47
N LEU A 153 -14.05 -6.18 0.75
CA LEU A 153 -15.30 -5.84 1.44
C LEU A 153 -16.07 -4.74 0.70
N GLY A 154 -15.35 -3.71 0.22
CA GLY A 154 -15.96 -2.61 -0.55
C GLY A 154 -16.55 -3.07 -1.87
N LEU A 155 -15.89 -3.96 -2.59
CA LEU A 155 -16.40 -4.56 -3.83
C LEU A 155 -17.63 -5.43 -3.56
N TYR A 156 -17.59 -6.23 -2.49
CA TYR A 156 -18.74 -7.06 -2.09
C TYR A 156 -19.98 -6.22 -1.78
N PHE A 157 -19.84 -5.20 -0.92
CA PHE A 157 -20.95 -4.31 -0.61
C PHE A 157 -21.39 -3.45 -1.81
N GLY A 158 -20.46 -3.03 -2.67
CA GLY A 158 -20.77 -2.31 -3.89
C GLY A 158 -21.60 -3.14 -4.88
N SER A 159 -21.29 -4.43 -5.02
CA SER A 159 -22.08 -5.37 -5.85
C SER A 159 -23.48 -5.58 -5.27
N ALA A 160 -23.59 -5.74 -3.94
CA ALA A 160 -24.85 -5.93 -3.24
C ALA A 160 -25.80 -4.71 -3.39
N ILE A 161 -25.25 -3.50 -3.44
CA ILE A 161 -26.05 -2.29 -3.66
C ILE A 161 -26.58 -2.22 -5.10
N LYS A 162 -25.80 -2.71 -6.08
CA LYS A 162 -26.20 -2.72 -7.50
C LYS A 162 -27.25 -3.77 -7.82
N ASP A 163 -27.21 -4.92 -7.15
CA ASP A 163 -28.15 -6.02 -7.30
C ASP A 163 -28.57 -6.56 -5.93
N PRO A 164 -29.60 -5.93 -5.29
CA PRO A 164 -30.08 -6.33 -3.97
C PRO A 164 -30.59 -7.77 -3.90
N PHE A 165 -30.99 -8.34 -5.04
CA PHE A 165 -31.54 -9.73 -5.11
C PHE A 165 -30.42 -10.79 -5.19
N SER A 166 -29.17 -10.40 -5.42
CA SER A 166 -28.03 -11.35 -5.46
C SER A 166 -27.61 -11.88 -4.10
N LEU A 167 -28.20 -11.39 -3.00
CA LEU A 167 -27.88 -11.74 -1.61
C LEU A 167 -28.94 -12.64 -0.94
N GLY A 168 -29.99 -13.07 -1.66
CA GLY A 168 -31.07 -13.90 -1.16
C GLY A 168 -30.95 -15.39 -1.51
#